data_a10d6993884fa42258695b797bfaed2d
#
_entry.id   a10d6993884fa42258695b797bfaed2d
#
_cell.length_a   1.000
_cell.length_b   1.000
_cell.length_c   1.000
_cell.angle_alpha   90.00
_cell.angle_beta   90.00
_cell.angle_gamma   90.00
#
_symmetry.space_group_name_H-M   'P 1'
#
loop_
_entity.id
_entity.type
_entity.pdbx_description
1 polymer ?
#
loop_
_entity_poly.entity_id
_entity_poly.type
_entity_poly.pdbx_seq_one_letter_code
_entity_poly.pdbx_strand_id
1 'polypeptide(L)'
;YTKAVSDRCTAENTAFDFPLIGTPADSSGVTLSNFLPGFGFEKLLPAIEKARAATAPQVDMKGRRFPDLSRRLLSDEDTAALSLDQIRYAINELYGVYGYPFENASASAIRKHFSQFSWFRPESGLTMETIDTRMSPTEKQNIVILAKARAERQ
;
A
#
# COMPACT_ATOMS: atom_id res chain seq x y z
N TYR A 1 13.78 -13.01 18.32
CA TYR A 1 15.17 -13.13 18.80
C TYR A 1 15.20 -14.07 20.00
N THR A 2 15.87 -15.18 19.85
CA THR A 2 16.10 -16.08 20.96
C THR A 2 17.17 -15.47 21.88
N LYS A 3 17.07 -15.71 23.18
CA LYS A 3 18.07 -15.27 24.16
C LYS A 3 19.49 -15.67 23.74
N ALA A 4 19.65 -16.84 23.16
CA ALA A 4 20.93 -17.34 22.68
C ALA A 4 21.56 -16.46 21.57
N VAL A 5 20.74 -15.89 20.70
CA VAL A 5 21.21 -14.98 19.64
C VAL A 5 21.61 -13.64 20.25
N SER A 6 20.83 -13.14 21.20
CA SER A 6 21.14 -11.90 21.91
C SER A 6 22.44 -12.03 22.70
N ASP A 7 22.59 -13.10 23.48
CA ASP A 7 23.78 -13.35 24.28
C ASP A 7 25.05 -13.49 23.42
N ARG A 8 24.91 -14.12 22.24
CA ARG A 8 26.00 -14.28 21.31
C ARG A 8 26.40 -12.94 20.67
N CYS A 9 25.41 -12.15 20.25
CA CYS A 9 25.66 -10.85 19.67
C CYS A 9 26.35 -9.90 20.65
N THR A 10 25.95 -9.94 21.93
CA THR A 10 26.57 -9.14 22.98
C THR A 10 28.01 -9.59 23.25
N ALA A 11 28.26 -10.91 23.28
CA ALA A 11 29.59 -11.46 23.50
C ALA A 11 30.56 -11.17 22.36
N GLU A 12 30.07 -11.14 21.15
CA GLU A 12 30.87 -10.87 19.95
C GLU A 12 30.96 -9.38 19.62
N ASN A 13 30.35 -8.51 20.44
CA ASN A 13 30.28 -7.07 20.22
C ASN A 13 29.88 -6.74 18.78
N THR A 14 28.92 -7.50 18.26
CA THR A 14 28.41 -7.31 16.91
C THR A 14 27.38 -6.21 16.90
N ALA A 15 27.19 -5.59 15.76
CA ALA A 15 26.21 -4.52 15.52
C ALA A 15 24.75 -4.90 15.80
N PHE A 16 24.53 -6.09 16.34
CA PHE A 16 23.24 -6.58 16.75
C PHE A 16 22.87 -6.28 18.19
N ASP A 17 23.77 -5.67 18.93
CA ASP A 17 23.38 -5.05 20.18
C ASP A 17 22.52 -3.81 19.84
N PHE A 18 21.34 -4.09 19.49
CA PHE A 18 20.42 -3.16 18.93
C PHE A 18 19.56 -2.49 19.97
N PRO A 19 20.00 -1.38 20.42
CA PRO A 19 19.06 -0.31 20.75
C PRO A 19 18.15 0.05 19.55
N LEU A 20 18.58 -0.30 18.37
CA LEU A 20 17.93 -0.09 17.09
C LEU A 20 16.58 -0.76 16.92
N ILE A 21 16.40 -1.92 17.49
CA ILE A 21 15.14 -2.65 17.43
C ILE A 21 14.17 -2.13 18.47
N GLY A 22 14.68 -1.44 19.48
CA GLY A 22 13.86 -0.99 20.61
C GLY A 22 13.31 0.42 20.52
N THR A 23 13.85 1.27 19.65
CA THR A 23 13.46 2.66 19.61
C THR A 23 13.42 3.21 18.21
N PRO A 24 12.37 2.98 17.47
CA PRO A 24 12.02 3.90 16.40
C PRO A 24 11.37 5.12 17.06
N ALA A 25 12.11 5.84 17.89
CA ALA A 25 11.59 7.07 18.44
C ALA A 25 11.43 8.14 17.38
N ASP A 26 12.10 7.97 16.25
CA ASP A 26 11.97 8.84 15.09
C ASP A 26 12.31 8.04 13.84
N SER A 27 11.30 7.65 13.11
CA SER A 27 11.44 6.98 11.81
C SER A 27 11.58 7.95 10.65
N SER A 28 11.58 9.25 10.91
CA SER A 28 11.73 10.26 9.88
C SER A 28 13.17 10.29 9.37
N GLY A 29 13.38 9.72 8.20
CA GLY A 29 14.65 9.80 7.49
C GLY A 29 15.69 8.73 7.80
N VAL A 30 15.36 7.73 8.60
CA VAL A 30 16.25 6.62 8.86
C VAL A 30 16.08 5.54 7.80
N THR A 31 17.07 5.40 6.97
CA THR A 31 17.18 4.27 6.03
C THR A 31 18.13 3.22 6.60
N LEU A 32 17.92 1.96 6.26
CA LEU A 32 18.82 0.86 6.66
C LEU A 32 20.29 1.14 6.28
N SER A 33 20.53 1.86 5.21
CA SER A 33 21.86 2.29 4.78
C SER A 33 22.55 3.25 5.75
N ASN A 34 21.77 4.04 6.52
CA ASN A 34 22.33 4.95 7.51
C ASN A 34 22.82 4.21 8.77
N PHE A 35 22.32 3.02 9.04
CA PHE A 35 22.68 2.24 10.21
C PHE A 35 23.85 1.29 9.99
N LEU A 36 24.06 0.84 8.76
CA LEU A 36 25.02 -0.21 8.43
C LEU A 36 25.85 0.18 7.21
N PRO A 37 26.64 1.27 7.31
CA PRO A 37 27.54 1.63 6.23
C PRO A 37 28.52 0.48 5.97
N GLY A 38 28.55 -0.01 4.74
CA GLY A 38 29.42 -1.11 4.34
C GLY A 38 28.80 -2.51 4.35
N PHE A 39 27.56 -2.68 4.81
CA PHE A 39 26.89 -3.99 4.82
C PHE A 39 26.31 -4.40 3.45
N GLY A 40 26.51 -3.58 2.42
CA GLY A 40 26.09 -3.91 1.05
C GLY A 40 24.58 -3.96 0.83
N PHE A 41 23.81 -3.34 1.71
CA PHE A 41 22.34 -3.26 1.57
C PHE A 41 21.90 -2.56 0.30
N GLU A 42 22.71 -1.65 -0.22
CA GLU A 42 22.43 -1.01 -1.50
C GLU A 42 22.33 -2.02 -2.64
N LYS A 43 23.03 -3.14 -2.52
CA LYS A 43 22.95 -4.25 -3.49
C LYS A 43 21.70 -5.10 -3.30
N LEU A 44 21.13 -5.11 -2.09
CA LEU A 44 19.93 -5.87 -1.77
C LEU A 44 18.64 -5.08 -2.03
N LEU A 45 18.68 -3.76 -1.95
CA LEU A 45 17.51 -2.91 -2.18
C LEU A 45 16.84 -3.19 -3.53
N PRO A 46 17.56 -3.28 -4.68
CA PRO A 46 16.93 -3.60 -5.95
C PRO A 46 16.31 -5.00 -5.98
N ALA A 47 16.93 -5.96 -5.28
CA ALA A 47 16.38 -7.31 -5.19
C ALA A 47 15.12 -7.36 -4.31
N ILE A 48 15.10 -6.61 -3.22
CA ILE A 48 13.93 -6.47 -2.33
C ILE A 48 12.80 -5.76 -3.06
N GLU A 49 13.08 -4.69 -3.76
CA GLU A 49 12.09 -3.97 -4.57
C GLU A 49 11.54 -4.84 -5.70
N LYS A 50 12.41 -5.58 -6.38
CA LYS A 50 12.02 -6.55 -7.41
C LYS A 50 11.17 -7.69 -6.83
N ALA A 51 11.54 -8.21 -5.67
CA ALA A 51 10.76 -9.24 -4.97
C ALA A 51 9.39 -8.70 -4.50
N ARG A 52 9.34 -7.47 -4.00
CA ARG A 52 8.09 -6.79 -3.65
C ARG A 52 7.20 -6.58 -4.87
N ALA A 53 7.76 -6.12 -5.98
CA ALA A 53 7.02 -5.95 -7.23
C ALA A 53 6.52 -7.29 -7.79
N ALA A 54 7.30 -8.37 -7.62
CA ALA A 54 6.92 -9.71 -8.06
C ALA A 54 5.85 -10.36 -7.15
N THR A 55 5.79 -9.95 -5.88
CA THR A 55 4.83 -10.49 -4.88
C THR A 55 3.55 -9.66 -4.82
N ALA A 56 3.56 -8.44 -5.39
CA ALA A 56 2.33 -7.67 -5.55
C ALA A 56 1.34 -8.48 -6.41
N PRO A 57 0.08 -8.64 -5.97
CA PRO A 57 -0.91 -9.32 -6.78
C PRO A 57 -0.95 -8.67 -8.16
N GLN A 58 -0.77 -9.47 -9.21
CA GLN A 58 -0.87 -9.04 -10.61
C GLN A 58 -2.33 -8.70 -10.88
N VAL A 59 -2.71 -7.48 -10.55
CA VAL A 59 -4.05 -7.00 -10.78
C VAL A 59 -4.24 -6.80 -12.28
N ASP A 60 -5.24 -7.48 -12.84
CA ASP A 60 -5.65 -7.25 -14.22
C ASP A 60 -6.08 -5.79 -14.38
N MET A 61 -5.26 -5.02 -15.10
CA MET A 61 -5.50 -3.59 -15.32
C MET A 61 -6.50 -3.32 -16.45
N LYS A 62 -6.89 -4.37 -17.18
CA LYS A 62 -7.78 -4.24 -18.33
C LYS A 62 -9.19 -3.84 -17.90
N GLY A 63 -9.64 -2.71 -18.39
CA GLY A 63 -10.96 -2.17 -18.07
C GLY A 63 -11.02 -1.33 -16.78
N ARG A 64 -9.89 -1.09 -16.10
CA ARG A 64 -9.82 -0.11 -15.03
C ARG A 64 -9.82 1.31 -15.60
N ARG A 65 -10.55 2.20 -14.93
CA ARG A 65 -10.62 3.61 -15.31
C ARG A 65 -9.43 4.41 -14.79
N PHE A 66 -8.91 4.03 -13.64
CA PHE A 66 -7.81 4.70 -12.95
C PHE A 66 -6.64 3.75 -12.63
N PRO A 67 -6.02 3.11 -13.63
CA PRO A 67 -4.95 2.14 -13.39
C PRO A 67 -3.69 2.76 -12.77
N ASP A 68 -3.48 4.05 -12.96
CA ASP A 68 -2.33 4.78 -12.44
C ASP A 68 -2.32 4.87 -10.92
N LEU A 69 -3.46 4.72 -10.26
CA LEU A 69 -3.56 4.69 -8.79
C LEU A 69 -2.74 3.57 -8.15
N SER A 70 -2.48 2.49 -8.89
CA SER A 70 -1.65 1.38 -8.42
C SER A 70 -0.18 1.49 -8.86
N ARG A 71 0.16 2.46 -9.71
CA ARG A 71 1.49 2.58 -10.33
C ARG A 71 2.31 3.75 -9.82
N ARG A 72 1.67 4.88 -9.52
CA ARG A 72 2.33 6.11 -9.10
C ARG A 72 1.51 6.88 -8.08
N LEU A 73 2.15 7.79 -7.38
CA LEU A 73 1.45 8.76 -6.55
C LEU A 73 0.75 9.80 -7.42
N LEU A 74 -0.44 10.19 -6.98
CA LEU A 74 -1.17 11.30 -7.58
C LEU A 74 -0.54 12.63 -7.18
N SER A 75 -0.50 13.55 -8.12
CA SER A 75 -0.17 14.96 -7.89
C SER A 75 -1.42 15.78 -7.57
N ASP A 76 -1.20 17.02 -7.14
CA ASP A 76 -2.31 17.97 -6.94
C ASP A 76 -3.04 18.28 -8.25
N GLU A 77 -2.31 18.32 -9.38
CA GLU A 77 -2.89 18.51 -10.70
C GLU A 77 -3.77 17.34 -11.11
N ASP A 78 -3.33 16.09 -10.83
CA ASP A 78 -4.13 14.89 -11.10
C ASP A 78 -5.48 14.97 -10.38
N THR A 79 -5.44 15.34 -9.11
CA THR A 79 -6.66 15.45 -8.30
C THR A 79 -7.52 16.63 -8.69
N ALA A 80 -6.92 17.78 -9.05
CA ALA A 80 -7.64 18.96 -9.49
C ALA A 80 -8.49 18.70 -10.75
N ALA A 81 -7.99 17.85 -11.64
CA ALA A 81 -8.67 17.49 -12.88
C ALA A 81 -9.87 16.53 -12.68
N LEU A 82 -10.02 15.90 -11.52
CA LEU A 82 -11.09 14.94 -11.27
C LEU A 82 -12.36 15.64 -10.73
N SER A 83 -13.51 15.23 -11.21
CA SER A 83 -14.79 15.59 -10.58
C SER A 83 -15.01 14.80 -9.26
N LEU A 84 -15.94 15.26 -8.42
CA LEU A 84 -16.28 14.58 -7.17
C LEU A 84 -16.69 13.11 -7.41
N ASP A 85 -17.46 12.85 -8.47
CA ASP A 85 -17.90 11.50 -8.82
C ASP A 85 -16.73 10.63 -9.33
N GLN A 86 -15.78 11.24 -10.05
CA GLN A 86 -14.56 10.55 -10.46
C GLN A 86 -13.68 10.18 -9.27
N ILE A 87 -13.55 11.06 -8.28
CA ILE A 87 -12.83 10.79 -7.04
C ILE A 87 -13.49 9.62 -6.27
N ARG A 88 -14.82 9.66 -6.12
CA ARG A 88 -15.57 8.57 -5.48
C ARG A 88 -15.37 7.25 -6.22
N TYR A 89 -15.45 7.29 -7.54
CA TYR A 89 -15.22 6.12 -8.39
C TYR A 89 -13.82 5.57 -8.21
N ALA A 90 -12.79 6.42 -8.24
CA ALA A 90 -11.39 6.05 -8.10
C ALA A 90 -11.10 5.34 -6.76
N ILE A 91 -11.64 5.86 -5.66
CA ILE A 91 -11.54 5.23 -4.34
C ILE A 91 -12.20 3.84 -4.36
N ASN A 92 -13.42 3.76 -4.87
CA ASN A 92 -14.16 2.50 -4.94
C ASN A 92 -13.49 1.47 -5.86
N GLU A 93 -12.89 1.93 -6.97
CA GLU A 93 -12.14 1.06 -7.88
C GLU A 93 -10.95 0.41 -7.18
N LEU A 94 -10.20 1.17 -6.37
CA LEU A 94 -9.10 0.61 -5.58
C LEU A 94 -9.59 -0.49 -4.63
N TYR A 95 -10.64 -0.26 -3.87
CA TYR A 95 -11.19 -1.29 -2.99
C TYR A 95 -11.75 -2.49 -3.78
N GLY A 96 -12.42 -2.23 -4.90
CA GLY A 96 -13.00 -3.27 -5.76
C GLY A 96 -11.96 -4.21 -6.37
N VAL A 97 -10.79 -3.68 -6.71
CA VAL A 97 -9.65 -4.46 -7.23
C VAL A 97 -9.18 -5.51 -6.23
N TYR A 98 -9.26 -5.20 -4.93
CA TYR A 98 -8.90 -6.11 -3.85
C TYR A 98 -10.05 -6.98 -3.36
N GLY A 99 -11.17 -6.97 -4.09
CA GLY A 99 -12.28 -7.87 -3.82
C GLY A 99 -13.29 -7.34 -2.79
N TYR A 100 -13.30 -6.03 -2.48
CA TYR A 100 -14.32 -5.48 -1.57
C TYR A 100 -15.72 -5.73 -2.11
N PRO A 101 -16.62 -6.36 -1.34
CA PRO A 101 -17.87 -6.90 -1.89
C PRO A 101 -18.98 -5.88 -2.10
N PHE A 102 -18.89 -4.67 -1.56
CA PHE A 102 -19.93 -3.63 -1.65
C PHE A 102 -21.34 -4.16 -1.32
N GLU A 103 -21.50 -4.82 -0.15
CA GLU A 103 -22.74 -5.52 0.22
C GLU A 103 -23.84 -4.60 0.73
N ASN A 104 -23.53 -3.37 1.12
CA ASN A 104 -24.52 -2.43 1.61
C ASN A 104 -25.41 -1.90 0.47
N ALA A 105 -26.66 -1.61 0.81
CA ALA A 105 -27.67 -1.18 -0.16
C ALA A 105 -27.24 0.09 -0.94
N SER A 106 -26.58 1.03 -0.28
CA SER A 106 -26.09 2.25 -0.90
C SER A 106 -24.96 2.02 -1.91
N ALA A 107 -24.28 0.89 -1.85
CA ALA A 107 -23.20 0.52 -2.77
C ALA A 107 -23.64 -0.47 -3.88
N SER A 108 -24.91 -0.84 -3.92
CA SER A 108 -25.45 -1.81 -4.87
C SER A 108 -25.24 -1.40 -6.34
N ALA A 109 -25.38 -0.13 -6.64
CA ALA A 109 -25.15 0.40 -7.99
C ALA A 109 -23.69 0.25 -8.43
N ILE A 110 -22.73 0.51 -7.53
CA ILE A 110 -21.31 0.38 -7.84
C ILE A 110 -20.90 -1.09 -7.98
N ARG A 111 -21.44 -1.97 -7.13
CA ARG A 111 -21.25 -3.42 -7.25
C ARG A 111 -21.75 -3.92 -8.61
N LYS A 112 -22.96 -3.54 -9.02
CA LYS A 112 -23.53 -3.89 -10.34
C LYS A 112 -22.66 -3.38 -11.47
N HIS A 113 -22.14 -2.16 -11.35
CA HIS A 113 -21.26 -1.59 -12.36
C HIS A 113 -19.95 -2.37 -12.45
N PHE A 114 -19.29 -2.64 -11.32
CA PHE A 114 -18.01 -3.36 -11.30
C PHE A 114 -18.14 -4.81 -11.73
N SER A 115 -19.27 -5.46 -11.51
CA SER A 115 -19.50 -6.85 -11.96
C SER A 115 -19.39 -7.06 -13.46
N GLN A 116 -19.34 -5.98 -14.26
CA GLN A 116 -19.15 -6.05 -15.71
C GLN A 116 -17.67 -6.23 -16.10
N PHE A 117 -16.73 -6.07 -15.14
CA PHE A 117 -15.29 -6.09 -15.40
C PHE A 117 -14.64 -7.36 -14.83
N SER A 118 -13.72 -7.93 -15.58
CA SER A 118 -13.00 -9.16 -15.22
C SER A 118 -12.12 -9.01 -13.97
N TRP A 119 -11.66 -7.79 -13.69
CA TRP A 119 -10.84 -7.50 -12.52
C TRP A 119 -11.62 -7.48 -11.20
N PHE A 120 -12.94 -7.32 -11.24
CA PHE A 120 -13.75 -7.28 -10.04
C PHE A 120 -14.14 -8.70 -9.60
N ARG A 121 -13.55 -9.15 -8.52
CA ARG A 121 -13.80 -10.48 -7.92
C ARG A 121 -14.14 -10.31 -6.44
N PRO A 122 -15.41 -10.05 -6.11
CA PRO A 122 -15.80 -9.78 -4.73
C PRO A 122 -15.65 -11.04 -3.86
N GLU A 123 -15.05 -10.86 -2.69
CA GLU A 123 -14.91 -11.88 -1.66
C GLU A 123 -15.81 -11.51 -0.48
N SER A 124 -16.79 -12.36 -0.15
CA SER A 124 -17.69 -12.12 0.98
C SER A 124 -16.92 -12.06 2.30
N GLY A 125 -17.32 -11.13 3.15
CA GLY A 125 -16.72 -10.95 4.48
C GLY A 125 -15.41 -10.17 4.51
N LEU A 126 -14.91 -9.68 3.37
CA LEU A 126 -13.77 -8.78 3.38
C LEU A 126 -14.14 -7.42 3.96
N THR A 127 -13.34 -6.98 4.94
CA THR A 127 -13.43 -5.64 5.52
C THR A 127 -12.42 -4.69 4.87
N MET A 128 -12.66 -3.38 4.98
CA MET A 128 -11.71 -2.36 4.52
C MET A 128 -10.35 -2.51 5.19
N GLU A 129 -10.30 -2.86 6.48
CA GLU A 129 -9.06 -3.09 7.23
C GLU A 129 -8.23 -4.24 6.65
N THR A 130 -8.91 -5.34 6.29
CA THR A 130 -8.23 -6.47 5.64
C THR A 130 -7.67 -6.08 4.27
N ILE A 131 -8.42 -5.30 3.51
CA ILE A 131 -7.99 -4.81 2.20
C ILE A 131 -6.80 -3.87 2.34
N ASP A 132 -6.82 -2.97 3.32
CA ASP A 132 -5.71 -2.08 3.61
C ASP A 132 -4.39 -2.85 3.82
N THR A 133 -4.43 -4.00 4.45
CA THR A 133 -3.20 -4.82 4.61
C THR A 133 -2.66 -5.36 3.28
N ARG A 134 -3.52 -5.54 2.29
CA ARG A 134 -3.17 -6.04 0.95
C ARG A 134 -2.68 -4.95 -0.01
N MET A 135 -3.08 -3.70 0.22
CA MET A 135 -2.73 -2.57 -0.64
C MET A 135 -1.25 -2.19 -0.53
N SER A 136 -0.69 -1.75 -1.65
CA SER A 136 0.64 -1.17 -1.69
C SER A 136 0.69 0.18 -0.94
N PRO A 137 1.87 0.63 -0.48
CA PRO A 137 2.02 1.95 0.12
C PRO A 137 1.54 3.09 -0.80
N THR A 138 1.79 2.98 -2.10
CA THR A 138 1.35 3.95 -3.11
C THR A 138 -0.17 4.06 -3.16
N GLU A 139 -0.88 2.94 -3.19
CA GLU A 139 -2.35 2.92 -3.23
C GLU A 139 -2.97 3.49 -1.96
N LYS A 140 -2.43 3.14 -0.79
CA LYS A 140 -2.87 3.72 0.50
C LYS A 140 -2.72 5.23 0.50
N GLN A 141 -1.59 5.72 0.02
CA GLN A 141 -1.33 7.15 -0.03
C GLN A 141 -2.24 7.86 -1.04
N ASN A 142 -2.52 7.23 -2.18
CA ASN A 142 -3.48 7.73 -3.15
C ASN A 142 -4.91 7.79 -2.60
N ILE A 143 -5.33 6.82 -1.76
CA ILE A 143 -6.62 6.90 -1.06
C ILE A 143 -6.67 8.13 -0.14
N VAL A 144 -5.61 8.39 0.62
CA VAL A 144 -5.54 9.56 1.51
C VAL A 144 -5.63 10.86 0.70
N ILE A 145 -4.90 10.97 -0.41
CA ILE A 145 -4.92 12.13 -1.31
C ILE A 145 -6.34 12.34 -1.88
N LEU A 146 -6.95 11.27 -2.39
CA LEU A 146 -8.31 11.33 -2.94
C LEU A 146 -9.37 11.65 -1.88
N ALA A 147 -9.24 11.11 -0.67
CA ALA A 147 -10.15 11.39 0.44
C ALA A 147 -10.07 12.86 0.86
N LYS A 148 -8.87 13.44 0.93
CA LYS A 148 -8.65 14.85 1.17
C LYS A 148 -9.29 15.70 0.08
N ALA A 149 -8.99 15.44 -1.19
CA ALA A 149 -9.57 16.16 -2.33
C ALA A 149 -11.11 16.05 -2.38
N ARG A 150 -11.67 14.94 -1.94
CA ARG A 150 -13.12 14.76 -1.79
C ARG A 150 -13.70 15.65 -0.69
N ALA A 151 -13.04 15.72 0.47
CA ALA A 151 -13.50 16.53 1.60
C ALA A 151 -13.50 18.04 1.29
N GLU A 152 -12.51 18.49 0.52
CA GLU A 152 -12.39 19.90 0.10
C GLU A 152 -13.49 20.35 -0.90
N ARG A 153 -14.22 19.40 -1.50
CA ARG A 153 -15.25 19.65 -2.53
C ARG A 153 -16.67 19.34 -2.10
N GLN A 154 -16.87 18.92 -0.85
CA GLN A 154 -18.18 18.70 -0.24
C GLN A 154 -18.68 19.92 0.47
#